data_42c10f7ac7e547593ddab49355f0a2ae
#
_entry.id   42c10f7ac7e547593ddab49355f0a2ae
#
_cell.length_a   1.000
_cell.length_b   1.000
_cell.length_c   1.000
_cell.angle_alpha   90.00
_cell.angle_beta   90.00
_cell.angle_gamma   90.00
#
_symmetry.space_group_name_H-M   'P 1'
#
loop_
_entity.id
_entity.type
_entity.pdbx_description
1 polymer ?
#
loop_
_entity_poly.entity_id
_entity_poly.type
_entity_poly.pdbx_seq_one_letter_code
_entity_poly.pdbx_strand_id
1 'polypeptide(L)'
;MKELTYKSSGVDLESIRSVQKNIGNIATSTHGPEVLSSIGSFGAMYQLSGYNEPVLVSSTDGVGTKLKLAIIMNKYDTIGRDLVNACVNDVIVSGAQPLFFLDYIGIGKLDTEVVSKLIEGMASACEEIGCALIGGETAQMPGIYADGDFDVVGFILGAVEKKNMI
;
A
#
# COMPACT_ATOMS: atom_id res chain seq x y z
N MET A 1 37.28 -16.62 -4.32
CA MET A 1 35.81 -16.66 -4.40
C MET A 1 35.30 -15.31 -3.90
N LYS A 2 34.46 -14.58 -4.65
CA LYS A 2 33.82 -13.38 -4.11
C LYS A 2 32.87 -13.82 -2.99
N GLU A 3 32.97 -13.17 -1.85
CA GLU A 3 32.08 -13.41 -0.72
C GLU A 3 30.63 -13.12 -1.15
N LEU A 4 29.77 -14.11 -1.01
CA LEU A 4 28.33 -13.98 -1.30
C LEU A 4 27.69 -13.23 -0.13
N THR A 5 27.36 -11.97 -0.39
CA THR A 5 26.64 -11.10 0.56
C THR A 5 25.28 -10.72 -0.03
N TYR A 6 24.32 -10.32 0.82
CA TYR A 6 23.05 -9.78 0.35
C TYR A 6 23.24 -8.63 -0.65
N LYS A 7 24.23 -7.76 -0.39
CA LYS A 7 24.55 -6.65 -1.28
C LYS A 7 25.10 -7.11 -2.63
N SER A 8 25.93 -8.18 -2.67
CA SER A 8 26.41 -8.76 -3.93
C SER A 8 25.35 -9.50 -4.71
N SER A 9 24.22 -9.85 -4.07
CA SER A 9 23.02 -10.46 -4.68
C SER A 9 21.97 -9.41 -5.08
N GLY A 10 22.28 -8.11 -4.95
CA GLY A 10 21.39 -7.01 -5.36
C GLY A 10 20.48 -6.48 -4.25
N VAL A 11 20.61 -6.98 -3.01
CA VAL A 11 19.76 -6.57 -1.86
C VAL A 11 20.57 -5.72 -0.89
N ASP A 12 20.29 -4.41 -0.83
CA ASP A 12 20.91 -3.47 0.11
C ASP A 12 20.04 -3.30 1.36
N LEU A 13 20.42 -3.96 2.45
CA LEU A 13 19.69 -3.95 3.72
C LEU A 13 19.62 -2.57 4.38
N GLU A 14 20.60 -1.67 4.16
CA GLU A 14 20.57 -0.32 4.71
C GLU A 14 19.51 0.53 3.99
N SER A 15 19.48 0.45 2.67
CA SER A 15 18.47 1.11 1.85
C SER A 15 17.05 0.62 2.22
N ILE A 16 16.87 -0.69 2.40
CA ILE A 16 15.59 -1.28 2.83
C ILE A 16 15.15 -0.70 4.18
N ARG A 17 16.03 -0.65 5.18
CA ARG A 17 15.70 -0.10 6.51
C ARG A 17 15.33 1.38 6.44
N SER A 18 16.04 2.16 5.63
CA SER A 18 15.73 3.58 5.43
C SER A 18 14.34 3.78 4.82
N VAL A 19 14.01 2.99 3.78
CA VAL A 19 12.68 2.99 3.14
C VAL A 19 11.61 2.60 4.14
N GLN A 20 11.78 1.51 4.88
CA GLN A 20 10.82 1.06 5.89
C GLN A 20 10.52 2.13 6.95
N LYS A 21 11.55 2.84 7.42
CA LYS A 21 11.36 3.94 8.36
C LYS A 21 10.56 5.10 7.75
N ASN A 22 10.86 5.47 6.51
CA ASN A 22 10.14 6.54 5.82
C ASN A 22 8.67 6.15 5.57
N ILE A 23 8.43 4.94 5.06
CA ILE A 23 7.08 4.37 4.89
C ILE A 23 6.31 4.41 6.21
N GLY A 24 6.93 3.98 7.32
CA GLY A 24 6.31 4.00 8.64
C GLY A 24 5.85 5.39 9.05
N ASN A 25 6.66 6.42 8.83
CA ASN A 25 6.29 7.80 9.14
C ASN A 25 5.11 8.30 8.28
N ILE A 26 5.15 8.04 6.97
CA ILE A 26 4.11 8.45 6.04
C ILE A 26 2.80 7.72 6.36
N ALA A 27 2.82 6.41 6.51
CA ALA A 27 1.62 5.61 6.79
C ALA A 27 0.97 5.97 8.12
N THR A 28 1.77 6.27 9.15
CA THR A 28 1.26 6.63 10.48
C THR A 28 0.44 7.92 10.48
N SER A 29 0.62 8.84 9.51
CA SER A 29 -0.22 10.04 9.40
C SER A 29 -1.69 9.72 9.10
N THR A 30 -1.97 8.56 8.50
CA THR A 30 -3.33 8.10 8.19
C THR A 30 -4.03 7.39 9.36
N HIS A 31 -3.31 7.13 10.47
CA HIS A 31 -3.81 6.29 11.56
C HIS A 31 -4.71 7.05 12.52
N GLY A 32 -5.89 6.49 12.76
CA GLY A 32 -6.78 6.84 13.86
C GLY A 32 -6.58 5.93 15.08
N PRO A 33 -7.36 6.14 16.15
CA PRO A 33 -7.29 5.34 17.37
C PRO A 33 -7.68 3.86 17.15
N GLU A 34 -8.33 3.54 16.04
CA GLU A 34 -8.71 2.18 15.66
C GLU A 34 -7.53 1.32 15.23
N VAL A 35 -6.41 1.92 14.82
CA VAL A 35 -5.19 1.19 14.45
C VAL A 35 -4.41 0.84 15.70
N LEU A 36 -4.34 -0.45 16.02
CA LEU A 36 -3.76 -0.95 17.27
C LEU A 36 -2.33 -1.49 17.11
N SER A 37 -1.81 -1.54 15.88
CA SER A 37 -0.46 -2.02 15.58
C SER A 37 0.40 -0.91 15.00
N SER A 38 1.71 -1.00 15.19
CA SER A 38 2.68 -0.16 14.49
C SER A 38 3.02 -0.75 13.12
N ILE A 39 3.43 0.14 12.18
CA ILE A 39 3.98 -0.29 10.89
C ILE A 39 5.22 -1.16 11.11
N GLY A 40 5.33 -2.26 10.36
CA GLY A 40 6.43 -3.24 10.47
C GLY A 40 6.13 -4.40 11.43
N SER A 41 4.95 -4.45 12.05
CA SER A 41 4.44 -5.64 12.74
C SER A 41 4.15 -6.74 11.73
N PHE A 42 4.22 -8.03 12.15
CA PHE A 42 3.89 -9.18 11.29
C PHE A 42 2.46 -9.17 10.78
N GLY A 43 1.54 -8.61 11.53
CA GLY A 43 0.15 -8.41 11.15
C GLY A 43 -0.34 -7.07 11.65
N ALA A 44 -1.16 -6.41 10.83
CA ALA A 44 -1.82 -5.18 11.22
C ALA A 44 -3.10 -5.49 12.01
N MET A 45 -3.35 -4.68 13.04
CA MET A 45 -4.53 -4.82 13.90
C MET A 45 -5.39 -3.57 13.81
N TYR A 46 -6.66 -3.77 13.51
CA TYR A 46 -7.64 -2.70 13.40
C TYR A 46 -8.87 -3.03 14.25
N GLN A 47 -9.28 -2.11 15.12
CA GLN A 47 -10.46 -2.27 15.96
C GLN A 47 -11.70 -1.86 15.20
N LEU A 48 -12.56 -2.82 14.88
CA LEU A 48 -13.86 -2.53 14.32
C LEU A 48 -14.82 -2.10 15.44
N SER A 49 -15.38 -0.91 15.31
CA SER A 49 -16.34 -0.33 16.27
C SER A 49 -17.48 0.39 15.56
N GLY A 50 -18.56 0.68 16.27
CA GLY A 50 -19.69 1.47 15.76
C GLY A 50 -20.71 0.71 14.91
N TYR A 51 -20.61 -0.62 14.80
CA TYR A 51 -21.54 -1.48 14.09
C TYR A 51 -22.27 -2.44 15.06
N ASN A 52 -23.50 -2.80 14.73
CA ASN A 52 -24.26 -3.84 15.44
C ASN A 52 -24.19 -5.19 14.70
N GLU A 53 -24.43 -5.18 13.39
CA GLU A 53 -24.28 -6.35 12.50
C GLU A 53 -23.35 -5.98 11.32
N PRO A 54 -22.03 -5.87 11.54
CA PRO A 54 -21.11 -5.47 10.50
C PRO A 54 -20.97 -6.52 9.41
N VAL A 55 -21.01 -6.09 8.16
CA VAL A 55 -20.61 -6.88 7.00
C VAL A 55 -19.30 -6.30 6.46
N LEU A 56 -18.28 -7.14 6.34
CA LEU A 56 -17.00 -6.75 5.80
C LEU A 56 -17.02 -6.86 4.27
N VAL A 57 -16.51 -5.85 3.61
CA VAL A 57 -16.36 -5.79 2.16
C VAL A 57 -14.90 -5.57 1.85
N SER A 58 -14.32 -6.43 1.01
CA SER A 58 -12.92 -6.33 0.62
C SER A 58 -12.75 -6.37 -0.89
N SER A 59 -11.77 -5.65 -1.39
CA SER A 59 -11.33 -5.71 -2.78
C SER A 59 -9.80 -5.70 -2.86
N THR A 60 -9.29 -6.18 -3.98
CA THR A 60 -7.88 -6.07 -4.35
C THR A 60 -7.79 -5.72 -5.82
N ASP A 61 -7.02 -4.71 -6.16
CA ASP A 61 -6.84 -4.23 -7.53
C ASP A 61 -5.42 -3.71 -7.76
N GLY A 62 -5.06 -3.56 -9.01
CA GLY A 62 -3.86 -2.88 -9.48
C GLY A 62 -4.22 -1.67 -10.34
N VAL A 63 -3.22 -0.95 -10.83
CA VAL A 63 -3.43 0.20 -11.70
C VAL A 63 -3.23 -0.14 -13.18
N GLY A 64 -2.88 -1.37 -13.50
CA GLY A 64 -2.72 -1.84 -14.86
C GLY A 64 -1.57 -1.15 -15.61
N THR A 65 -1.67 -1.14 -16.93
CA THR A 65 -0.58 -0.70 -17.81
C THR A 65 -0.28 0.80 -17.77
N LYS A 66 -1.07 1.62 -17.05
CA LYS A 66 -0.72 3.04 -16.83
C LYS A 66 0.58 3.21 -16.01
N LEU A 67 1.07 2.16 -15.34
CA LEU A 67 2.41 2.13 -14.74
C LEU A 67 3.50 2.52 -15.74
N LYS A 68 3.38 2.08 -17.00
CA LYS A 68 4.34 2.46 -18.05
C LYS A 68 4.36 3.96 -18.31
N LEU A 69 3.22 4.62 -18.22
CA LEU A 69 3.15 6.09 -18.34
C LEU A 69 3.82 6.76 -17.15
N ALA A 70 3.59 6.27 -15.94
CA ALA A 70 4.25 6.78 -14.73
C ALA A 70 5.78 6.69 -14.82
N ILE A 71 6.29 5.55 -15.30
CA ILE A 71 7.72 5.32 -15.51
C ILE A 71 8.28 6.30 -16.55
N ILE A 72 7.65 6.43 -17.72
CA ILE A 72 8.07 7.33 -18.79
C ILE A 72 8.06 8.80 -18.34
N MET A 73 7.05 9.19 -17.54
CA MET A 73 6.88 10.55 -17.05
C MET A 73 7.66 10.83 -15.77
N ASN A 74 8.27 9.82 -15.16
CA ASN A 74 8.90 9.90 -13.83
C ASN A 74 7.96 10.51 -12.77
N LYS A 75 6.68 10.06 -12.76
CA LYS A 75 5.63 10.58 -11.88
C LYS A 75 4.90 9.43 -11.20
N TYR A 76 5.09 9.30 -9.89
CA TYR A 76 4.69 8.11 -9.13
C TYR A 76 3.65 8.38 -8.04
N ASP A 77 3.58 9.59 -7.51
CA ASP A 77 2.61 10.01 -6.49
C ASP A 77 1.15 9.83 -6.95
N THR A 78 0.87 10.18 -8.21
CA THR A 78 -0.47 10.01 -8.79
C THR A 78 -0.88 8.56 -8.94
N ILE A 79 0.07 7.64 -9.14
CA ILE A 79 -0.19 6.20 -9.24
C ILE A 79 -0.61 5.62 -7.90
N GLY A 80 0.04 6.05 -6.80
CA GLY A 80 -0.38 5.64 -5.45
C GLY A 80 -1.81 6.07 -5.13
N ARG A 81 -2.19 7.30 -5.50
CA ARG A 81 -3.58 7.78 -5.36
C ARG A 81 -4.56 6.98 -6.21
N ASP A 82 -4.22 6.71 -7.46
CA ASP A 82 -5.05 5.92 -8.37
C ASP A 82 -5.34 4.53 -7.83
N LEU A 83 -4.33 3.88 -7.23
CA LEU A 83 -4.47 2.56 -6.65
C LEU A 83 -5.49 2.54 -5.51
N VAL A 84 -5.36 3.48 -4.57
CA VAL A 84 -6.31 3.60 -3.45
C VAL A 84 -7.71 3.89 -3.96
N ASN A 85 -7.85 4.86 -4.88
CA ASN A 85 -9.15 5.25 -5.42
C ASN A 85 -9.84 4.11 -6.19
N ALA A 86 -9.09 3.30 -6.93
CA ALA A 86 -9.62 2.11 -7.62
C ALA A 86 -10.23 1.14 -6.60
N CYS A 87 -9.45 0.75 -5.58
CA CYS A 87 -9.92 -0.17 -4.53
C CYS A 87 -11.10 0.42 -3.71
N VAL A 88 -11.08 1.73 -3.43
CA VAL A 88 -12.16 2.42 -2.71
C VAL A 88 -13.46 2.35 -3.49
N ASN A 89 -13.42 2.59 -4.79
CA ASN A 89 -14.61 2.52 -5.65
C ASN A 89 -15.29 1.14 -5.58
N ASP A 90 -14.51 0.06 -5.52
CA ASP A 90 -15.05 -1.30 -5.41
C ASP A 90 -15.79 -1.55 -4.09
N VAL A 91 -15.35 -0.91 -3.02
CA VAL A 91 -15.92 -1.10 -1.69
C VAL A 91 -17.16 -0.24 -1.48
N ILE A 92 -17.13 1.03 -1.90
CA ILE A 92 -18.23 1.98 -1.66
C ILE A 92 -19.50 1.65 -2.44
N VAL A 93 -19.40 0.94 -3.56
CA VAL A 93 -20.59 0.52 -4.34
C VAL A 93 -21.51 -0.43 -3.57
N SER A 94 -20.98 -1.06 -2.51
CA SER A 94 -21.76 -1.91 -1.59
C SER A 94 -22.32 -1.14 -0.38
N GLY A 95 -22.15 0.18 -0.33
CA GLY A 95 -22.49 1.02 0.81
C GLY A 95 -21.49 0.93 1.97
N ALA A 96 -20.36 0.26 1.79
CA ALA A 96 -19.35 0.08 2.83
C ALA A 96 -18.45 1.32 2.96
N GLN A 97 -18.12 1.64 4.20
CA GLN A 97 -17.11 2.64 4.52
C GLN A 97 -15.72 1.99 4.49
N PRO A 98 -14.74 2.54 3.76
CA PRO A 98 -13.35 2.12 3.83
C PRO A 98 -12.81 2.22 5.26
N LEU A 99 -12.09 1.20 5.72
CA LEU A 99 -11.51 1.15 7.05
C LEU A 99 -9.99 1.20 7.00
N PHE A 100 -9.39 0.26 6.24
CA PHE A 100 -7.95 0.23 6.08
C PHE A 100 -7.50 -0.29 4.72
N PHE A 101 -6.27 0.05 4.40
CA PHE A 101 -5.60 -0.30 3.15
C PHE A 101 -4.25 -0.97 3.42
N LEU A 102 -3.91 -1.93 2.59
CA LEU A 102 -2.61 -2.58 2.51
C LEU A 102 -2.10 -2.50 1.07
N ASP A 103 -0.81 -2.32 0.90
CA ASP A 103 -0.18 -2.30 -0.41
C ASP A 103 0.80 -3.47 -0.63
N TYR A 104 1.03 -3.80 -1.88
CA TYR A 104 2.14 -4.60 -2.34
C TYR A 104 2.86 -3.86 -3.45
N ILE A 105 4.18 -3.69 -3.30
CA ILE A 105 5.05 -3.11 -4.33
C ILE A 105 6.08 -4.17 -4.71
N GLY A 106 5.95 -4.72 -5.93
CA GLY A 106 6.96 -5.59 -6.54
C GLY A 106 7.89 -4.77 -7.43
N ILE A 107 9.21 -4.81 -7.21
CA ILE A 107 10.16 -3.97 -7.93
C ILE A 107 11.42 -4.77 -8.30
N GLY A 108 11.97 -4.55 -9.50
CA GLY A 108 13.17 -5.23 -9.96
C GLY A 108 14.41 -4.83 -9.15
N LYS A 109 14.61 -3.54 -9.00
CA LYS A 109 15.66 -2.95 -8.18
C LYS A 109 15.06 -1.86 -7.31
N LEU A 110 15.34 -1.92 -6.01
CA LEU A 110 14.80 -0.96 -5.06
C LEU A 110 15.27 0.46 -5.40
N ASP A 111 14.29 1.30 -5.72
CA ASP A 111 14.45 2.75 -5.83
C ASP A 111 13.66 3.40 -4.69
N THR A 112 14.38 3.98 -3.75
CA THR A 112 13.81 4.55 -2.52
C THR A 112 12.92 5.76 -2.80
N GLU A 113 13.23 6.55 -3.83
CA GLU A 113 12.45 7.72 -4.21
C GLU A 113 11.12 7.31 -4.84
N VAL A 114 11.16 6.33 -5.75
CA VAL A 114 9.95 5.77 -6.39
C VAL A 114 9.01 5.22 -5.35
N VAL A 115 9.51 4.36 -4.46
CA VAL A 115 8.69 3.74 -3.39
C VAL A 115 8.11 4.80 -2.46
N SER A 116 8.91 5.79 -2.04
CA SER A 116 8.41 6.87 -1.17
C SER A 116 7.28 7.66 -1.82
N LYS A 117 7.41 8.02 -3.10
CA LYS A 117 6.37 8.76 -3.85
C LYS A 117 5.09 7.94 -4.02
N LEU A 118 5.21 6.63 -4.27
CA LEU A 118 4.04 5.74 -4.34
C LEU A 118 3.28 5.75 -3.01
N ILE A 119 4.00 5.55 -1.90
CA ILE A 119 3.41 5.54 -0.55
C ILE A 119 2.84 6.91 -0.15
N GLU A 120 3.51 8.02 -0.49
CA GLU A 120 2.99 9.37 -0.29
C GLU A 120 1.64 9.57 -1.00
N GLY A 121 1.54 9.11 -2.25
CA GLY A 121 0.30 9.14 -3.01
C GLY A 121 -0.81 8.29 -2.37
N MET A 122 -0.47 7.08 -1.93
CA MET A 122 -1.42 6.20 -1.23
C MET A 122 -1.89 6.81 0.08
N ALA A 123 -0.97 7.30 0.92
CA ALA A 123 -1.30 7.92 2.20
C ALA A 123 -2.18 9.17 2.03
N SER A 124 -1.86 10.05 1.07
CA SER A 124 -2.68 11.22 0.77
C SER A 124 -4.11 10.85 0.38
N ALA A 125 -4.31 9.82 -0.44
CA ALA A 125 -5.65 9.35 -0.79
C ALA A 125 -6.37 8.71 0.43
N CYS A 126 -5.66 7.94 1.23
CA CYS A 126 -6.18 7.33 2.44
C CYS A 126 -6.66 8.39 3.45
N GLU A 127 -5.87 9.46 3.66
CA GLU A 127 -6.26 10.58 4.53
C GLU A 127 -7.54 11.28 4.05
N GLU A 128 -7.66 11.53 2.74
CA GLU A 128 -8.83 12.20 2.16
C GLU A 128 -10.13 11.44 2.39
N ILE A 129 -10.07 10.11 2.43
CA ILE A 129 -11.25 9.25 2.58
C ILE A 129 -11.44 8.71 4.00
N GLY A 130 -10.54 9.02 4.93
CA GLY A 130 -10.57 8.51 6.29
C GLY A 130 -10.28 7.02 6.39
N CYS A 131 -9.41 6.48 5.54
CA CYS A 131 -8.95 5.09 5.50
C CYS A 131 -7.52 5.01 6.03
N ALA A 132 -7.19 4.03 6.85
CA ALA A 132 -5.84 3.90 7.41
C ALA A 132 -4.95 3.02 6.52
N LEU A 133 -3.79 3.52 6.10
CA LEU A 133 -2.73 2.71 5.49
C LEU A 133 -1.97 2.00 6.62
N ILE A 134 -2.31 0.72 6.89
CA ILE A 134 -1.87 0.01 8.10
C ILE A 134 -0.72 -0.95 7.89
N GLY A 135 -0.29 -1.17 6.67
CA GLY A 135 0.82 -2.07 6.34
C GLY A 135 0.92 -2.33 4.86
N GLY A 136 1.83 -3.20 4.49
CA GLY A 136 2.08 -3.59 3.12
C GLY A 136 3.36 -4.40 2.99
N GLU A 137 3.77 -4.67 1.76
CA GLU A 137 4.99 -5.39 1.43
C GLU A 137 5.71 -4.72 0.26
N THR A 138 7.00 -4.49 0.41
CA THR A 138 7.87 -4.06 -0.70
C THR A 138 8.85 -5.17 -1.02
N ALA A 139 8.61 -5.87 -2.12
CA ALA A 139 9.39 -7.02 -2.55
C ALA A 139 10.35 -6.64 -3.68
N GLN A 140 11.65 -6.74 -3.41
CA GLN A 140 12.66 -6.63 -4.45
C GLN A 140 12.86 -7.98 -5.11
N MET A 141 12.52 -8.09 -6.39
CA MET A 141 12.52 -9.34 -7.16
C MET A 141 13.32 -9.19 -8.48
N PRO A 142 14.67 -9.15 -8.38
CA PRO A 142 15.53 -9.06 -9.56
C PRO A 142 15.36 -10.30 -10.45
N GLY A 143 15.24 -10.07 -11.76
CA GLY A 143 15.02 -11.13 -12.74
C GLY A 143 13.56 -11.51 -12.97
N ILE A 144 12.63 -11.09 -12.10
CA ILE A 144 11.18 -11.13 -12.35
C ILE A 144 10.74 -9.80 -12.94
N TYR A 145 11.11 -8.68 -12.28
CA TYR A 145 10.97 -7.35 -12.85
C TYR A 145 12.31 -6.88 -13.41
N ALA A 146 12.29 -6.18 -14.53
CA ALA A 146 13.48 -5.51 -15.07
C ALA A 146 13.88 -4.31 -14.20
N ASP A 147 15.11 -3.83 -14.37
CA ASP A 147 15.56 -2.62 -13.68
C ASP A 147 14.69 -1.42 -14.11
N GLY A 148 14.09 -0.74 -13.14
CA GLY A 148 13.16 0.37 -13.36
C GLY A 148 11.69 -0.04 -13.54
N ASP A 149 11.40 -1.33 -13.69
CA ASP A 149 10.03 -1.85 -13.71
C ASP A 149 9.55 -2.17 -12.30
N PHE A 150 8.27 -1.93 -12.06
CA PHE A 150 7.58 -2.26 -10.82
C PHE A 150 6.11 -2.57 -11.08
N ASP A 151 5.48 -3.22 -10.11
CA ASP A 151 4.03 -3.41 -10.04
C ASP A 151 3.52 -2.99 -8.68
N VAL A 152 2.25 -2.55 -8.62
CA VAL A 152 1.59 -2.16 -7.38
C VAL A 152 0.21 -2.78 -7.31
N VAL A 153 -0.10 -3.32 -6.14
CA VAL A 153 -1.41 -3.92 -5.84
C VAL A 153 -1.90 -3.37 -4.51
N GLY A 154 -3.17 -3.01 -4.45
CA GLY A 154 -3.87 -2.60 -3.24
C GLY A 154 -4.80 -3.70 -2.74
N PHE A 155 -4.93 -3.78 -1.42
CA PHE A 155 -5.99 -4.49 -0.75
C PHE A 155 -6.69 -3.53 0.20
N ILE A 156 -8.01 -3.46 0.10
CA ILE A 156 -8.85 -2.63 0.96
C ILE A 156 -9.85 -3.46 1.72
N LEU A 157 -10.11 -3.10 2.97
CA LEU A 157 -11.22 -3.59 3.75
C LEU A 157 -12.11 -2.41 4.15
N GLY A 158 -13.40 -2.59 3.94
CA GLY A 158 -14.45 -1.72 4.44
C GLY A 158 -15.49 -2.47 5.25
N ALA A 159 -16.39 -1.75 5.89
CA ALA A 159 -17.53 -2.32 6.60
C ALA A 159 -18.81 -1.53 6.33
N VAL A 160 -19.92 -2.24 6.34
CA VAL A 160 -21.25 -1.68 6.24
C VAL A 160 -22.17 -2.36 7.27
N GLU A 161 -23.08 -1.60 7.86
CA GLU A 161 -24.16 -2.20 8.67
C GLU A 161 -25.04 -3.04 7.74
N LYS A 162 -25.33 -4.29 8.10
CA LYS A 162 -26.04 -5.26 7.26
C LYS A 162 -27.33 -4.73 6.62
N LYS A 163 -28.10 -3.92 7.36
CA LYS A 163 -29.34 -3.30 6.87
C LYS A 163 -29.13 -2.16 5.87
N ASN A 164 -27.89 -1.67 5.73
CA ASN A 164 -27.51 -0.55 4.86
C ASN A 164 -26.76 -1.00 3.60
N MET A 165 -26.62 -2.32 3.39
CA MET A 165 -26.00 -2.84 2.15
C MET A 165 -26.81 -2.41 0.92
N ILE A 166 -26.08 -2.04 -0.15
CA ILE A 166 -26.61 -1.69 -1.47
C ILE A 166 -26.51 -2.90 -2.39
#